data_87b9f5be55f9050a41166b06ca7d2bc8
#
_entry.id   87b9f5be55f9050a41166b06ca7d2bc8
#
_cell.length_a   1.000
_cell.length_b   1.000
_cell.length_c   1.000
_cell.angle_alpha   90.00
_cell.angle_beta   90.00
_cell.angle_gamma   90.00
#
_symmetry.space_group_name_H-M   'P 1'
#
loop_
_entity.id
_entity.type
_entity.pdbx_description
1 polymer ?
#
loop_
_entity_poly.entity_id
_entity_poly.type
_entity_poly.pdbx_seq_one_letter_code
_entity_poly.pdbx_strand_id
1 'polypeptide(L)'
;MGNNILKYYLDTNAVRSLASRLDECANMGAFISVWTICEMLGHIIKHPEDFGRIRSNFCSIKDSKIRIITKTPDELHYSAFSLEVLVPINSTSKNLILMALQTLEVETYEEWMNKIEEYSLLGTYQFVKAIDEATPRLNQNIEKQYNTDISMPESIRKYEEFVQNEDKELTHQRLLNYYVDGFIEKHEDVRQMGILLGLSYEECKQFLCNLYNGSVDLAFRVNACVVDKKVSLRQKFRRNDDTDMMHLYYVQNDIILVTDDRVLRENVIAQYPDRAISVEEFKDLLNHINN
;
A
#
# COMPACT_ATOMS: atom_id res chain seq x y z
N MET A 1 7.42 9.51 28.62
CA MET A 1 6.62 8.68 27.71
C MET A 1 7.61 7.93 26.85
N GLY A 2 7.75 6.61 27.01
CA GLY A 2 8.68 5.84 26.20
C GLY A 2 8.23 5.89 24.73
N ASN A 3 9.19 6.14 23.83
CA ASN A 3 8.94 5.97 22.41
C ASN A 3 8.68 4.48 22.16
N ASN A 4 7.40 4.07 22.11
CA ASN A 4 7.08 2.73 21.65
C ASN A 4 7.57 2.60 20.21
N ILE A 5 8.58 1.76 20.02
CA ILE A 5 9.10 1.43 18.69
C ILE A 5 7.96 0.73 17.93
N LEU A 6 7.60 1.25 16.76
CA LEU A 6 6.62 0.60 15.88
C LEU A 6 7.20 -0.74 15.43
N LYS A 7 6.43 -1.81 15.58
CA LYS A 7 6.88 -3.17 15.29
C LYS A 7 5.92 -3.95 14.41
N TYR A 8 4.62 -3.73 14.53
CA TYR A 8 3.61 -4.49 13.84
C TYR A 8 2.70 -3.57 13.03
N TYR A 9 2.58 -3.84 11.74
CA TYR A 9 1.64 -3.16 10.87
C TYR A 9 0.39 -4.01 10.69
N LEU A 10 -0.77 -3.48 11.06
CA LEU A 10 -2.05 -4.17 10.91
C LEU A 10 -2.70 -3.76 9.57
N ASP A 11 -2.94 -4.72 8.69
CA ASP A 11 -3.75 -4.49 7.50
C ASP A 11 -5.24 -4.35 7.85
N THR A 12 -6.08 -4.15 6.85
CA THR A 12 -7.52 -3.93 7.04
C THR A 12 -8.22 -5.13 7.66
N ASN A 13 -7.83 -6.35 7.32
CA ASN A 13 -8.41 -7.57 7.87
C ASN A 13 -8.01 -7.76 9.34
N ALA A 14 -6.75 -7.49 9.66
CA ALA A 14 -6.25 -7.53 11.02
C ALA A 14 -6.96 -6.50 11.90
N VAL A 15 -7.15 -5.27 11.44
CA VAL A 15 -7.89 -4.24 12.18
C VAL A 15 -9.32 -4.68 12.50
N ARG A 16 -10.04 -5.24 11.51
CA ARG A 16 -11.40 -5.75 11.70
C ARG A 16 -11.45 -6.88 12.72
N SER A 17 -10.50 -7.80 12.68
CA SER A 17 -10.42 -8.97 13.57
C SER A 17 -9.98 -8.61 14.99
N LEU A 18 -9.27 -7.49 15.16
CA LEU A 18 -8.68 -7.05 16.43
C LEU A 18 -9.34 -5.78 16.98
N ALA A 19 -10.48 -5.35 16.43
CA ALA A 19 -11.12 -4.08 16.76
C ALA A 19 -11.33 -3.86 18.26
N SER A 20 -11.70 -4.89 19.01
CA SER A 20 -11.90 -4.83 20.47
C SER A 20 -10.61 -4.85 21.30
N ARG A 21 -9.44 -5.05 20.66
CA ARG A 21 -8.13 -5.22 21.31
C ARG A 21 -7.10 -4.23 20.80
N LEU A 22 -7.51 -3.15 20.11
CA LEU A 22 -6.58 -2.21 19.48
C LEU A 22 -5.67 -1.49 20.50
N ASP A 23 -6.12 -1.26 21.73
CA ASP A 23 -5.28 -0.73 22.80
C ASP A 23 -4.15 -1.69 23.18
N GLU A 24 -4.45 -2.99 23.27
CA GLU A 24 -3.43 -4.01 23.54
C GLU A 24 -2.44 -4.08 22.38
N CYS A 25 -2.94 -4.02 21.14
CA CYS A 25 -2.09 -3.97 19.93
C CYS A 25 -1.17 -2.73 19.97
N ALA A 26 -1.69 -1.56 20.33
CA ALA A 26 -0.92 -0.32 20.44
C ALA A 26 0.20 -0.44 21.48
N ASN A 27 -0.06 -1.10 22.63
CA ASN A 27 0.94 -1.35 23.66
C ASN A 27 2.10 -2.23 23.19
N MET A 28 1.85 -3.11 22.20
CA MET A 28 2.88 -3.92 21.53
C MET A 28 3.62 -3.19 20.42
N GLY A 29 3.31 -1.92 20.18
CA GLY A 29 3.88 -1.15 19.08
C GLY A 29 3.20 -1.41 17.73
N ALA A 30 1.96 -1.91 17.75
CA ALA A 30 1.19 -2.02 16.53
C ALA A 30 0.67 -0.65 16.05
N PHE A 31 0.51 -0.52 14.74
CA PHE A 31 0.01 0.67 14.08
C PHE A 31 -0.80 0.31 12.84
N ILE A 32 -1.55 1.27 12.35
CA ILE A 32 -2.30 1.19 11.09
C ILE A 32 -1.88 2.33 10.16
N SER A 33 -2.39 2.34 8.96
CA SER A 33 -2.11 3.39 7.99
C SER A 33 -3.38 4.09 7.50
N VAL A 34 -3.20 5.23 6.84
CA VAL A 34 -4.27 5.89 6.10
C VAL A 34 -4.80 5.02 4.96
N TRP A 35 -3.99 4.08 4.44
CA TRP A 35 -4.43 3.11 3.43
C TRP A 35 -5.46 2.13 4.00
N THR A 36 -5.25 1.62 5.21
CA THR A 36 -6.25 0.84 5.95
C THR A 36 -7.58 1.59 6.06
N ILE A 37 -7.54 2.90 6.37
CA ILE A 37 -8.72 3.76 6.39
C ILE A 37 -9.37 3.84 5.01
N CYS A 38 -8.56 4.03 3.96
CA CYS A 38 -9.02 4.10 2.57
C CYS A 38 -9.78 2.85 2.15
N GLU A 39 -9.26 1.66 2.45
CA GLU A 39 -9.92 0.39 2.13
C GLU A 39 -11.22 0.19 2.92
N MET A 40 -11.26 0.59 4.19
CA MET A 40 -12.49 0.54 4.98
C MET A 40 -13.56 1.47 4.41
N LEU A 41 -13.19 2.67 3.95
CA LEU A 41 -14.08 3.59 3.24
C LEU A 41 -14.53 3.01 1.89
N GLY A 42 -13.62 2.41 1.13
CA GLY A 42 -13.94 1.70 -0.12
C GLY A 42 -14.96 0.58 0.09
N HIS A 43 -14.84 -0.14 1.21
CA HIS A 43 -15.81 -1.16 1.58
C HIS A 43 -17.21 -0.57 1.83
N ILE A 44 -17.32 0.55 2.55
CA ILE A 44 -18.61 1.25 2.76
C ILE A 44 -19.22 1.69 1.44
N ILE A 45 -18.41 2.28 0.55
CA ILE A 45 -18.87 2.80 -0.74
C ILE A 45 -19.47 1.68 -1.59
N LYS A 46 -18.87 0.49 -1.53
CA LYS A 46 -19.28 -0.66 -2.30
C LYS A 46 -20.41 -1.46 -1.66
N HIS A 47 -20.44 -1.48 -0.34
CA HIS A 47 -21.36 -2.24 0.49
C HIS A 47 -22.00 -1.32 1.52
N PRO A 48 -22.93 -0.43 1.11
CA PRO A 48 -23.61 0.50 2.02
C PRO A 48 -24.32 -0.19 3.19
N GLU A 49 -24.77 -1.42 2.99
CA GLU A 49 -25.39 -2.28 4.01
C GLU A 49 -24.46 -2.60 5.18
N ASP A 50 -23.15 -2.55 4.98
CA ASP A 50 -22.12 -2.78 5.98
C ASP A 50 -21.71 -1.51 6.76
N PHE A 51 -22.35 -0.37 6.50
CA PHE A 51 -21.99 0.93 7.08
C PHE A 51 -21.83 0.86 8.60
N GLY A 52 -22.85 0.34 9.31
CA GLY A 52 -22.84 0.25 10.77
C GLY A 52 -21.69 -0.59 11.32
N ARG A 53 -21.34 -1.68 10.64
CA ARG A 53 -20.22 -2.56 11.02
C ARG A 53 -18.88 -1.85 10.87
N ILE A 54 -18.65 -1.18 9.74
CA ILE A 54 -17.40 -0.46 9.50
C ILE A 54 -17.30 0.79 10.38
N ARG A 55 -18.42 1.49 10.63
CA ARG A 55 -18.49 2.59 11.59
C ARG A 55 -18.02 2.13 12.98
N SER A 56 -18.45 0.95 13.45
CA SER A 56 -17.98 0.38 14.72
C SER A 56 -16.47 0.18 14.77
N ASN A 57 -15.86 -0.25 13.66
CA ASN A 57 -14.40 -0.35 13.58
C ASN A 57 -13.71 1.04 13.66
N PHE A 58 -14.27 2.07 13.01
CA PHE A 58 -13.76 3.44 13.17
C PHE A 58 -13.92 3.98 14.58
N CYS A 59 -15.00 3.65 15.29
CA CYS A 59 -15.15 3.94 16.73
C CYS A 59 -14.00 3.29 17.52
N SER A 60 -13.76 2.00 17.30
CA SER A 60 -12.65 1.28 17.97
C SER A 60 -11.29 1.89 17.70
N ILE A 61 -11.01 2.31 16.45
CA ILE A 61 -9.76 3.01 16.11
C ILE A 61 -9.66 4.34 16.86
N LYS A 62 -10.73 5.17 16.83
CA LYS A 62 -10.78 6.47 17.50
C LYS A 62 -10.57 6.36 19.00
N ASP A 63 -11.21 5.36 19.63
CA ASP A 63 -11.18 5.18 21.09
C ASP A 63 -9.89 4.50 21.57
N SER A 64 -9.10 3.92 20.67
CA SER A 64 -7.82 3.28 20.96
C SER A 64 -6.64 4.27 20.91
N LYS A 65 -5.49 3.81 21.44
CA LYS A 65 -4.20 4.50 21.35
C LYS A 65 -3.41 4.11 20.09
N ILE A 66 -4.03 3.39 19.16
CA ILE A 66 -3.32 2.92 17.98
C ILE A 66 -2.84 4.09 17.13
N ARG A 67 -1.58 4.02 16.72
CA ARG A 67 -0.99 5.07 15.88
C ARG A 67 -1.43 4.90 14.44
N ILE A 68 -1.74 6.01 13.77
CA ILE A 68 -2.07 6.03 12.34
C ILE A 68 -0.91 6.69 11.59
N ILE A 69 -0.31 5.99 10.65
CA ILE A 69 0.64 6.57 9.70
C ILE A 69 -0.17 7.24 8.59
N THR A 70 -0.05 8.55 8.50
CA THR A 70 -0.87 9.37 7.59
C THR A 70 -0.31 9.52 6.18
N LYS A 71 0.98 9.19 5.96
CA LYS A 71 1.56 9.17 4.62
C LYS A 71 0.88 8.10 3.76
N THR A 72 0.50 8.45 2.54
CA THR A 72 0.01 7.49 1.54
C THR A 72 1.15 6.64 0.96
N PRO A 73 0.87 5.52 0.28
CA PRO A 73 1.91 4.76 -0.43
C PRO A 73 2.72 5.61 -1.41
N ASP A 74 2.09 6.51 -2.16
CA ASP A 74 2.80 7.43 -3.06
C ASP A 74 3.72 8.39 -2.27
N GLU A 75 3.27 8.98 -1.16
CA GLU A 75 4.10 9.83 -0.29
C GLU A 75 5.30 9.06 0.30
N LEU A 76 5.11 7.79 0.66
CA LEU A 76 6.20 6.90 1.09
C LEU A 76 7.17 6.60 -0.04
N HIS A 77 6.67 6.45 -1.26
CA HIS A 77 7.50 6.27 -2.45
C HIS A 77 8.40 7.49 -2.70
N TYR A 78 7.84 8.72 -2.70
CA TYR A 78 8.64 9.94 -2.79
C TYR A 78 9.67 10.05 -1.65
N SER A 79 9.28 9.70 -0.42
CA SER A 79 10.19 9.69 0.73
C SER A 79 11.36 8.72 0.55
N ALA A 80 11.15 7.60 -0.13
CA ALA A 80 12.22 6.63 -0.41
C ALA A 80 13.33 7.20 -1.32
N PHE A 81 13.00 8.23 -2.10
CA PHE A 81 13.94 8.96 -2.96
C PHE A 81 14.31 10.35 -2.44
N SER A 82 13.94 10.68 -1.19
CA SER A 82 14.17 12.02 -0.60
C SER A 82 13.55 13.16 -1.43
N LEU A 83 12.42 12.91 -2.06
CA LEU A 83 11.72 13.84 -2.95
C LEU A 83 10.39 14.33 -2.35
N GLU A 84 10.25 14.36 -1.02
CA GLU A 84 9.01 14.81 -0.35
C GLU A 84 8.58 16.21 -0.76
N VAL A 85 9.52 17.04 -1.17
CA VAL A 85 9.24 18.40 -1.67
C VAL A 85 8.43 18.41 -2.97
N LEU A 86 8.51 17.34 -3.75
CA LEU A 86 7.75 17.18 -5.00
C LEU A 86 6.37 16.56 -4.79
N VAL A 87 6.12 16.02 -3.59
CA VAL A 87 4.79 15.48 -3.29
C VAL A 87 3.78 16.62 -3.46
N PRO A 88 2.81 16.47 -4.37
CA PRO A 88 1.75 17.45 -4.49
C PRO A 88 1.17 17.66 -3.08
N ILE A 89 0.92 18.91 -2.68
CA ILE A 89 0.25 19.20 -1.41
C ILE A 89 -1.15 18.60 -1.50
N ASN A 90 -1.18 17.29 -1.37
CA ASN A 90 -2.38 16.52 -1.60
C ASN A 90 -3.12 16.41 -0.27
N SER A 91 -4.27 17.00 -0.21
CA SER A 91 -5.20 16.85 0.90
C SER A 91 -5.77 15.41 1.01
N THR A 92 -5.32 14.45 0.16
CA THR A 92 -5.93 13.12 0.05
C THR A 92 -5.90 12.37 1.38
N SER A 93 -4.76 12.25 2.04
CA SER A 93 -4.67 11.57 3.34
C SER A 93 -5.49 12.27 4.42
N LYS A 94 -5.45 13.60 4.46
CA LYS A 94 -6.26 14.42 5.37
C LYS A 94 -7.75 14.26 5.10
N ASN A 95 -8.15 14.25 3.84
CA ASN A 95 -9.55 14.08 3.44
C ASN A 95 -10.05 12.65 3.70
N LEU A 96 -9.21 11.63 3.54
CA LEU A 96 -9.55 10.25 3.93
C LEU A 96 -9.85 10.15 5.43
N ILE A 97 -9.00 10.74 6.26
CA ILE A 97 -9.23 10.80 7.70
C ILE A 97 -10.52 11.57 8.01
N LEU A 98 -10.75 12.71 7.36
CA LEU A 98 -11.97 13.49 7.55
C LEU A 98 -13.21 12.68 7.14
N MET A 99 -13.19 11.99 6.00
CA MET A 99 -14.28 11.09 5.59
C MET A 99 -14.57 10.01 6.63
N ALA A 100 -13.52 9.40 7.21
CA ALA A 100 -13.67 8.41 8.27
C ALA A 100 -14.28 9.02 9.54
N LEU A 101 -13.87 10.24 9.92
CA LEU A 101 -14.46 10.95 11.07
C LEU A 101 -15.94 11.26 10.83
N GLN A 102 -16.35 11.61 9.61
CA GLN A 102 -17.76 11.85 9.31
C GLN A 102 -18.64 10.60 9.50
N THR A 103 -18.09 9.38 9.37
CA THR A 103 -18.85 8.16 9.67
C THR A 103 -19.25 8.07 11.16
N LEU A 104 -18.49 8.71 12.06
CA LEU A 104 -18.72 8.66 13.49
C LEU A 104 -19.84 9.62 13.95
N GLU A 105 -20.18 10.61 13.11
CA GLU A 105 -21.16 11.65 13.40
C GLU A 105 -22.60 11.28 12.98
N VAL A 106 -22.75 10.15 12.25
CA VAL A 106 -24.02 9.74 11.64
C VAL A 106 -24.29 8.27 11.87
N GLU A 107 -25.55 7.84 11.67
CA GLU A 107 -25.98 6.46 11.91
C GLU A 107 -26.20 5.67 10.60
N THR A 108 -26.40 6.38 9.47
CA THR A 108 -26.74 5.76 8.19
C THR A 108 -25.78 6.17 7.08
N TYR A 109 -25.75 5.35 6.02
CA TYR A 109 -24.96 5.66 4.81
C TYR A 109 -25.47 6.93 4.11
N GLU A 110 -26.79 7.14 4.07
CA GLU A 110 -27.41 8.30 3.43
C GLU A 110 -27.03 9.60 4.17
N GLU A 111 -27.04 9.59 5.50
CA GLU A 111 -26.57 10.72 6.29
C GLU A 111 -25.07 11.00 6.06
N TRP A 112 -24.27 9.93 5.96
CA TRP A 112 -22.84 10.05 5.65
C TRP A 112 -22.63 10.67 4.27
N MET A 113 -23.39 10.27 3.26
CA MET A 113 -23.30 10.87 1.91
C MET A 113 -23.63 12.38 1.93
N ASN A 114 -24.63 12.79 2.71
CA ASN A 114 -24.92 14.21 2.90
C ASN A 114 -23.74 14.96 3.53
N LYS A 115 -23.04 14.34 4.50
CA LYS A 115 -21.81 14.92 5.07
C LYS A 115 -20.66 15.00 4.06
N ILE A 116 -20.48 14.00 3.21
CA ILE A 116 -19.49 14.03 2.12
C ILE A 116 -19.71 15.22 1.19
N GLU A 117 -20.95 15.52 0.85
CA GLU A 117 -21.33 16.71 0.05
C GLU A 117 -21.09 18.01 0.82
N GLU A 118 -21.56 18.09 2.06
CA GLU A 118 -21.44 19.28 2.94
C GLU A 118 -19.95 19.68 3.11
N TYR A 119 -19.06 18.73 3.31
CA TYR A 119 -17.62 18.98 3.51
C TYR A 119 -16.79 18.99 2.21
N SER A 120 -17.44 18.99 1.03
CA SER A 120 -16.78 19.01 -0.28
C SER A 120 -15.80 17.85 -0.49
N LEU A 121 -16.12 16.66 0.02
CA LEU A 121 -15.29 15.45 -0.03
C LEU A 121 -15.58 14.54 -1.23
N LEU A 122 -16.46 14.95 -2.16
CA LEU A 122 -16.85 14.15 -3.34
C LEU A 122 -15.65 13.74 -4.19
N GLY A 123 -14.63 14.59 -4.33
CA GLY A 123 -13.40 14.24 -5.04
C GLY A 123 -12.66 13.08 -4.40
N THR A 124 -12.56 13.06 -3.07
CA THR A 124 -11.95 11.97 -2.32
C THR A 124 -12.80 10.70 -2.36
N TYR A 125 -14.12 10.84 -2.29
CA TYR A 125 -15.05 9.72 -2.50
C TYR A 125 -14.85 9.05 -3.87
N GLN A 126 -14.75 9.86 -4.95
CA GLN A 126 -14.49 9.33 -6.29
C GLN A 126 -13.10 8.68 -6.40
N PHE A 127 -12.09 9.24 -5.74
CA PHE A 127 -10.76 8.62 -5.66
C PHE A 127 -10.82 7.23 -5.02
N VAL A 128 -11.46 7.10 -3.84
CA VAL A 128 -11.61 5.81 -3.15
C VAL A 128 -12.37 4.80 -4.01
N LYS A 129 -13.42 5.24 -4.68
CA LYS A 129 -14.20 4.40 -5.62
C LYS A 129 -13.35 3.93 -6.81
N ALA A 130 -12.50 4.81 -7.36
CA ALA A 130 -11.67 4.50 -8.52
C ALA A 130 -10.57 3.47 -8.24
N ILE A 131 -10.09 3.36 -7.00
CA ILE A 131 -9.11 2.34 -6.59
C ILE A 131 -9.63 0.94 -6.90
N ASP A 132 -10.88 0.67 -6.62
CA ASP A 132 -11.53 -0.63 -6.89
C ASP A 132 -11.63 -0.97 -8.39
N GLU A 133 -11.55 0.03 -9.27
CA GLU A 133 -11.63 -0.13 -10.71
C GLU A 133 -10.25 -0.30 -11.39
N ALA A 134 -9.17 -0.11 -10.65
CA ALA A 134 -7.81 -0.16 -11.21
C ALA A 134 -7.43 -1.55 -11.72
N THR A 135 -7.65 -2.60 -10.92
CA THR A 135 -7.32 -3.99 -11.29
C THR A 135 -8.06 -4.50 -12.54
N PRO A 136 -9.36 -4.25 -12.73
CA PRO A 136 -10.04 -4.60 -13.98
C PRO A 136 -9.43 -3.94 -15.22
N ARG A 137 -9.02 -2.68 -15.12
CA ARG A 137 -8.35 -1.95 -16.22
C ARG A 137 -6.96 -2.53 -16.51
N LEU A 138 -6.20 -2.86 -15.48
CA LEU A 138 -4.90 -3.52 -15.62
C LEU A 138 -5.05 -4.86 -16.35
N ASN A 139 -5.98 -5.71 -15.94
CA ASN A 139 -6.25 -6.99 -16.59
C ASN A 139 -6.65 -6.83 -18.05
N GLN A 140 -7.50 -5.84 -18.38
CA GLN A 140 -7.87 -5.57 -19.78
C GLN A 140 -6.67 -5.15 -20.62
N ASN A 141 -5.76 -4.36 -20.07
CA ASN A 141 -4.55 -3.94 -20.76
C ASN A 141 -3.60 -5.14 -21.00
N ILE A 142 -3.43 -5.98 -19.99
CA ILE A 142 -2.64 -7.22 -20.11
C ILE A 142 -3.24 -8.16 -21.14
N GLU A 143 -4.57 -8.40 -21.13
CA GLU A 143 -5.25 -9.23 -22.11
C GLU A 143 -5.10 -8.68 -23.54
N LYS A 144 -5.18 -7.37 -23.72
CA LYS A 144 -4.94 -6.75 -25.03
C LYS A 144 -3.52 -7.01 -25.51
N GLN A 145 -2.53 -6.93 -24.64
CA GLN A 145 -1.13 -7.20 -24.96
C GLN A 145 -0.90 -8.67 -25.35
N TYR A 146 -1.51 -9.62 -24.65
CA TYR A 146 -1.39 -11.05 -24.98
C TYR A 146 -2.12 -11.45 -26.28
N ASN A 147 -3.25 -10.79 -26.61
CA ASN A 147 -4.05 -11.11 -27.79
C ASN A 147 -3.52 -10.49 -29.09
N THR A 148 -2.55 -9.56 -29.02
CA THR A 148 -2.05 -8.83 -30.20
C THR A 148 -0.78 -9.41 -30.80
N ASP A 149 -0.33 -10.61 -30.39
CA ASP A 149 0.92 -11.27 -30.88
C ASP A 149 2.16 -10.35 -30.76
N ILE A 150 2.05 -9.28 -29.98
CA ILE A 150 3.15 -8.39 -29.68
C ILE A 150 4.03 -9.14 -28.69
N SER A 151 5.32 -9.27 -29.05
CA SER A 151 6.38 -9.70 -28.14
C SER A 151 6.10 -9.15 -26.73
N MET A 152 6.27 -10.01 -25.72
CA MET A 152 6.16 -9.59 -24.31
C MET A 152 6.67 -8.17 -24.12
N PRO A 153 5.97 -7.30 -23.40
CA PRO A 153 6.46 -5.95 -23.13
C PRO A 153 7.92 -6.03 -22.70
N GLU A 154 8.73 -5.14 -23.18
CA GLU A 154 10.17 -5.12 -22.88
C GLU A 154 10.43 -5.14 -21.36
N SER A 155 9.54 -4.55 -20.58
CA SER A 155 9.53 -4.62 -19.12
C SER A 155 9.41 -6.05 -18.57
N ILE A 156 8.60 -6.91 -19.18
CA ILE A 156 8.42 -8.32 -18.77
C ILE A 156 9.64 -9.14 -19.20
N ARG A 157 10.17 -8.90 -20.41
CA ARG A 157 11.40 -9.54 -20.88
C ARG A 157 12.60 -9.16 -20.02
N LYS A 158 12.74 -7.88 -19.68
CA LYS A 158 13.76 -7.39 -18.75
C LYS A 158 13.60 -8.01 -17.37
N TYR A 159 12.38 -8.30 -16.94
CA TYR A 159 12.11 -8.96 -15.67
C TYR A 159 12.46 -10.46 -15.70
N GLU A 160 12.17 -11.17 -16.78
CA GLU A 160 12.60 -12.57 -16.95
C GLU A 160 14.14 -12.69 -16.96
N GLU A 161 14.83 -11.81 -17.65
CA GLU A 161 16.30 -11.72 -17.62
C GLU A 161 16.82 -11.44 -16.19
N PHE A 162 16.07 -10.69 -15.40
CA PHE A 162 16.36 -10.37 -14.02
C PHE A 162 16.24 -11.60 -13.09
N VAL A 163 15.15 -12.37 -13.19
CA VAL A 163 14.89 -13.54 -12.33
C VAL A 163 15.87 -14.67 -12.58
N GLN A 164 16.40 -14.81 -13.80
CA GLN A 164 17.33 -15.88 -14.18
C GLN A 164 18.77 -15.67 -13.67
N ASN A 165 19.11 -14.51 -13.10
CA ASN A 165 20.45 -14.21 -12.61
C ASN A 165 20.55 -14.46 -11.10
N GLU A 166 21.40 -15.40 -10.67
CA GLU A 166 21.62 -15.80 -9.28
C GLU A 166 22.44 -14.79 -8.43
N ASP A 167 22.98 -13.73 -9.04
CA ASP A 167 23.74 -12.68 -8.34
C ASP A 167 22.81 -11.69 -7.63
N LYS A 168 22.69 -11.83 -6.31
CA LYS A 168 21.77 -11.05 -5.46
C LYS A 168 22.03 -9.53 -5.52
N GLU A 169 23.28 -9.11 -5.63
CA GLU A 169 23.62 -7.69 -5.63
C GLU A 169 23.30 -7.04 -6.98
N LEU A 170 23.66 -7.70 -8.06
CA LEU A 170 23.28 -7.29 -9.42
C LEU A 170 21.74 -7.31 -9.58
N THR A 171 21.07 -8.25 -8.95
CA THR A 171 19.62 -8.37 -8.91
C THR A 171 18.99 -7.17 -8.20
N HIS A 172 19.54 -6.74 -7.05
CA HIS A 172 19.05 -5.56 -6.34
C HIS A 172 19.18 -4.30 -7.17
N GLN A 173 20.33 -4.05 -7.80
CA GLN A 173 20.57 -2.87 -8.64
C GLN A 173 19.66 -2.85 -9.88
N ARG A 174 19.47 -3.99 -10.53
CA ARG A 174 18.54 -4.10 -11.67
C ARG A 174 17.10 -3.86 -11.25
N LEU A 175 16.68 -4.39 -10.12
CA LEU A 175 15.35 -4.15 -9.54
C LEU A 175 15.15 -2.67 -9.27
N LEU A 176 16.10 -2.04 -8.60
CA LEU A 176 16.07 -0.60 -8.33
C LEU A 176 15.96 0.21 -9.62
N ASN A 177 16.78 -0.12 -10.64
CA ASN A 177 16.72 0.53 -11.95
C ASN A 177 15.33 0.42 -12.59
N TYR A 178 14.71 -0.75 -12.52
CA TYR A 178 13.36 -0.97 -13.04
C TYR A 178 12.32 -0.10 -12.32
N TYR A 179 12.40 -0.01 -10.99
CA TYR A 179 11.48 0.83 -10.21
C TYR A 179 11.70 2.32 -10.43
N VAL A 180 12.95 2.74 -10.58
CA VAL A 180 13.27 4.13 -10.91
C VAL A 180 12.72 4.49 -12.29
N ASP A 181 12.83 3.61 -13.27
CA ASP A 181 12.21 3.82 -14.59
C ASP A 181 10.69 4.00 -14.45
N GLY A 182 10.02 3.09 -13.76
CA GLY A 182 8.58 3.19 -13.52
C GLY A 182 8.18 4.44 -12.72
N PHE A 183 9.03 4.87 -11.77
CA PHE A 183 8.80 6.09 -10.99
C PHE A 183 8.91 7.34 -11.87
N ILE A 184 9.92 7.44 -12.73
CA ILE A 184 10.07 8.54 -13.67
C ILE A 184 8.90 8.56 -14.67
N GLU A 185 8.49 7.40 -15.17
CA GLU A 185 7.38 7.29 -16.13
C GLU A 185 6.03 7.68 -15.53
N LYS A 186 5.77 7.29 -14.29
CA LYS A 186 4.52 7.54 -13.59
C LYS A 186 4.37 9.01 -13.14
N HIS A 187 5.47 9.67 -12.78
CA HIS A 187 5.47 10.96 -12.12
C HIS A 187 6.05 12.08 -13.01
N GLU A 188 5.15 12.90 -13.58
CA GLU A 188 5.52 14.03 -14.47
C GLU A 188 6.41 15.05 -13.75
N ASP A 189 6.16 15.35 -12.51
CA ASP A 189 6.93 16.27 -11.67
C ASP A 189 8.38 15.82 -11.49
N VAL A 190 8.62 14.51 -11.39
CA VAL A 190 9.96 13.92 -11.34
C VAL A 190 10.68 14.09 -12.69
N ARG A 191 9.97 13.88 -13.81
CA ARG A 191 10.54 14.15 -15.15
C ARG A 191 10.88 15.62 -15.32
N GLN A 192 10.00 16.52 -14.94
CA GLN A 192 10.22 17.97 -15.01
C GLN A 192 11.39 18.40 -14.14
N MET A 193 11.56 17.82 -12.95
CA MET A 193 12.74 18.06 -12.12
C MET A 193 14.04 17.68 -12.87
N GLY A 194 14.10 16.51 -13.49
CA GLY A 194 15.25 16.09 -14.30
C GLY A 194 15.57 17.10 -15.41
N ILE A 195 14.56 17.56 -16.15
CA ILE A 195 14.70 18.58 -17.20
C ILE A 195 15.24 19.91 -16.63
N LEU A 196 14.68 20.38 -15.53
CA LEU A 196 15.10 21.62 -14.87
C LEU A 196 16.55 21.57 -14.36
N LEU A 197 17.00 20.38 -13.96
CA LEU A 197 18.40 20.14 -13.56
C LEU A 197 19.33 19.92 -14.75
N GLY A 198 18.80 19.91 -15.99
CA GLY A 198 19.59 19.68 -17.21
C GLY A 198 20.10 18.25 -17.37
N LEU A 199 19.45 17.29 -16.70
CA LEU A 199 19.84 15.89 -16.73
C LEU A 199 19.20 15.17 -17.94
N SER A 200 19.96 14.33 -18.61
CA SER A 200 19.42 13.31 -19.51
C SER A 200 18.61 12.29 -18.73
N TYR A 201 17.83 11.44 -19.41
CA TYR A 201 17.05 10.39 -18.77
C TYR A 201 17.91 9.45 -17.91
N GLU A 202 19.04 9.00 -18.45
CA GLU A 202 19.96 8.10 -17.73
C GLU A 202 20.64 8.78 -16.52
N GLU A 203 21.00 10.05 -16.66
CA GLU A 203 21.54 10.83 -15.53
C GLU A 203 20.50 11.06 -14.46
N CYS A 204 19.25 11.33 -14.81
CA CYS A 204 18.13 11.45 -13.87
C CYS A 204 17.90 10.11 -13.14
N LYS A 205 17.92 9.01 -13.87
CA LYS A 205 17.82 7.66 -13.31
C LYS A 205 18.93 7.37 -12.31
N GLN A 206 20.18 7.61 -12.68
CA GLN A 206 21.33 7.43 -11.79
C GLN A 206 21.24 8.33 -10.56
N PHE A 207 20.80 9.57 -10.72
CA PHE A 207 20.59 10.51 -9.65
C PHE A 207 19.55 9.97 -8.64
N LEU A 208 18.41 9.45 -9.11
CA LEU A 208 17.39 8.85 -8.27
C LEU A 208 17.87 7.57 -7.57
N CYS A 209 18.60 6.71 -8.27
CA CYS A 209 19.22 5.54 -7.66
C CYS A 209 20.13 5.91 -6.48
N ASN A 210 20.90 7.02 -6.61
CA ASN A 210 21.76 7.49 -5.53
C ASN A 210 20.99 8.11 -4.34
N LEU A 211 19.78 8.62 -4.57
CA LEU A 211 18.92 9.16 -3.51
C LEU A 211 18.14 8.09 -2.78
N TYR A 212 18.00 6.91 -3.37
CA TYR A 212 17.20 5.83 -2.80
C TYR A 212 17.73 5.35 -1.45
N ASN A 213 16.87 5.32 -0.44
CA ASN A 213 17.23 4.99 0.94
C ASN A 213 16.87 3.56 1.39
N GLY A 214 16.31 2.75 0.50
CA GLY A 214 15.94 1.35 0.79
C GLY A 214 14.65 1.15 1.58
N SER A 215 13.97 2.22 2.00
CA SER A 215 12.83 2.12 2.91
C SER A 215 11.63 1.35 2.36
N VAL A 216 11.50 1.21 1.03
CA VAL A 216 10.40 0.49 0.37
C VAL A 216 10.84 -0.78 -0.36
N ASP A 217 12.04 -1.28 -0.07
CA ASP A 217 12.61 -2.49 -0.71
C ASP A 217 11.69 -3.70 -0.62
N LEU A 218 11.08 -3.93 0.54
CA LEU A 218 10.17 -5.06 0.73
C LEU A 218 8.97 -4.96 -0.23
N ALA A 219 8.34 -3.78 -0.31
CA ALA A 219 7.22 -3.55 -1.22
C ALA A 219 7.62 -3.83 -2.68
N PHE A 220 8.77 -3.33 -3.09
CA PHE A 220 9.27 -3.52 -4.46
C PHE A 220 9.54 -4.99 -4.78
N ARG A 221 10.27 -5.70 -3.91
CA ARG A 221 10.62 -7.10 -4.16
C ARG A 221 9.41 -8.01 -4.19
N VAL A 222 8.51 -7.86 -3.22
CA VAL A 222 7.30 -8.69 -3.17
C VAL A 222 6.40 -8.40 -4.36
N ASN A 223 6.20 -7.12 -4.71
CA ASN A 223 5.40 -6.74 -5.88
C ASN A 223 5.99 -7.31 -7.18
N ALA A 224 7.30 -7.20 -7.37
CA ALA A 224 7.97 -7.77 -8.53
C ALA A 224 7.74 -9.29 -8.64
N CYS A 225 7.90 -10.03 -7.54
CA CYS A 225 7.67 -11.47 -7.52
C CYS A 225 6.21 -11.85 -7.83
N VAL A 226 5.25 -11.04 -7.34
CA VAL A 226 3.82 -11.27 -7.63
C VAL A 226 3.52 -11.03 -9.10
N VAL A 227 4.02 -9.92 -9.66
CA VAL A 227 3.85 -9.59 -11.08
C VAL A 227 4.46 -10.69 -11.95
N ASP A 228 5.71 -11.08 -11.68
CA ASP A 228 6.38 -12.15 -12.43
C ASP A 228 5.61 -13.46 -12.41
N LYS A 229 5.22 -13.92 -11.22
CA LYS A 229 4.46 -15.15 -11.06
C LYS A 229 3.15 -15.11 -11.86
N LYS A 230 2.46 -13.99 -11.84
CA LYS A 230 1.19 -13.85 -12.57
C LYS A 230 1.38 -13.80 -14.07
N VAL A 231 2.39 -13.09 -14.52
CA VAL A 231 2.72 -12.97 -15.94
C VAL A 231 3.24 -14.30 -16.50
N SER A 232 4.21 -14.94 -15.86
CA SER A 232 4.80 -16.22 -16.29
C SER A 232 3.75 -17.34 -16.35
N LEU A 233 2.81 -17.35 -15.41
CA LEU A 233 1.72 -18.33 -15.34
C LEU A 233 0.48 -17.89 -16.12
N ARG A 234 0.50 -16.76 -16.83
CA ARG A 234 -0.64 -16.15 -17.53
C ARG A 234 -1.89 -16.04 -16.64
N GLN A 235 -1.69 -15.70 -15.36
CA GLN A 235 -2.75 -15.52 -14.39
C GLN A 235 -3.24 -14.07 -14.39
N LYS A 236 -4.56 -13.89 -14.26
CA LYS A 236 -5.14 -12.56 -14.04
C LYS A 236 -4.80 -12.06 -12.64
N PHE A 237 -4.61 -10.75 -12.52
CA PHE A 237 -4.60 -10.08 -11.23
C PHE A 237 -5.99 -10.18 -10.61
N ARG A 238 -6.04 -10.54 -9.34
CA ARG A 238 -7.28 -10.49 -8.56
C ARG A 238 -7.58 -9.04 -8.23
N ARG A 239 -8.85 -8.74 -7.98
CA ARG A 239 -9.32 -7.39 -7.73
C ARG A 239 -8.55 -6.66 -6.61
N ASN A 240 -8.12 -7.38 -5.59
CA ASN A 240 -7.43 -6.81 -4.43
C ASN A 240 -5.90 -6.88 -4.52
N ASP A 241 -5.34 -7.55 -5.54
CA ASP A 241 -3.88 -7.73 -5.61
C ASP A 241 -3.12 -6.38 -5.56
N ASP A 242 -3.64 -5.33 -6.22
CA ASP A 242 -3.01 -4.00 -6.21
C ASP A 242 -3.18 -3.29 -4.87
N THR A 243 -4.36 -3.38 -4.25
CA THR A 243 -4.63 -2.75 -2.95
C THR A 243 -3.85 -3.42 -1.84
N ASP A 244 -3.75 -4.76 -1.87
CA ASP A 244 -2.96 -5.54 -0.92
C ASP A 244 -1.47 -5.19 -1.00
N MET A 245 -0.93 -4.95 -2.22
CA MET A 245 0.46 -4.52 -2.39
C MET A 245 0.75 -3.15 -1.79
N MET A 246 -0.22 -2.24 -1.72
CA MET A 246 -0.05 -0.92 -1.12
C MET A 246 0.22 -0.98 0.38
N HIS A 247 -0.24 -2.02 1.09
CA HIS A 247 0.09 -2.25 2.49
C HIS A 247 1.59 -2.48 2.72
N LEU A 248 2.31 -3.03 1.74
CA LEU A 248 3.72 -3.34 1.87
C LEU A 248 4.61 -2.11 1.99
N TYR A 249 4.17 -0.94 1.53
CA TYR A 249 4.89 0.33 1.71
C TYR A 249 5.05 0.72 3.19
N TYR A 250 4.20 0.18 4.08
CA TYR A 250 4.26 0.43 5.53
C TYR A 250 5.09 -0.62 6.27
N VAL A 251 5.51 -1.70 5.59
CA VAL A 251 6.33 -2.78 6.16
C VAL A 251 7.81 -2.47 5.92
N GLN A 252 8.27 -1.38 6.53
CA GLN A 252 9.66 -0.91 6.39
C GLN A 252 10.55 -1.49 7.49
N ASN A 253 11.86 -1.60 7.22
CA ASN A 253 12.87 -2.05 8.20
C ASN A 253 12.45 -3.35 8.92
N ASP A 254 12.30 -3.32 10.25
CA ASP A 254 11.96 -4.47 11.08
C ASP A 254 10.46 -4.61 11.38
N ILE A 255 9.61 -3.88 10.65
CA ILE A 255 8.16 -3.94 10.84
C ILE A 255 7.63 -5.27 10.30
N ILE A 256 6.76 -5.91 11.08
CA ILE A 256 6.12 -7.18 10.75
C ILE A 256 4.69 -6.89 10.29
N LEU A 257 4.32 -7.40 9.13
CA LEU A 257 2.94 -7.37 8.63
C LEU A 257 2.07 -8.37 9.41
N VAL A 258 0.94 -7.90 9.90
CA VAL A 258 -0.10 -8.75 10.49
C VAL A 258 -1.28 -8.79 9.52
N THR A 259 -1.56 -9.96 8.94
CA THR A 259 -2.59 -10.12 7.92
C THR A 259 -3.20 -11.51 7.91
N ASP A 260 -4.50 -11.60 7.67
CA ASP A 260 -5.17 -12.86 7.36
C ASP A 260 -5.24 -13.15 5.85
N ASP A 261 -4.78 -12.21 4.99
CA ASP A 261 -4.60 -12.54 3.57
C ASP A 261 -3.45 -13.54 3.41
N ARG A 262 -3.85 -14.78 3.14
CA ARG A 262 -2.90 -15.89 2.99
C ARG A 262 -1.94 -15.66 1.83
N VAL A 263 -2.44 -15.12 0.70
CA VAL A 263 -1.62 -14.94 -0.51
C VAL A 263 -0.59 -13.84 -0.30
N LEU A 264 -1.02 -12.71 0.27
CA LEU A 264 -0.11 -11.62 0.63
C LEU A 264 0.96 -12.10 1.61
N ARG A 265 0.56 -12.79 2.68
CA ARG A 265 1.47 -13.32 3.69
C ARG A 265 2.49 -14.31 3.09
N GLU A 266 2.05 -15.29 2.30
CA GLU A 266 2.94 -16.25 1.64
C GLU A 266 3.95 -15.56 0.72
N ASN A 267 3.53 -14.54 -0.04
CA ASN A 267 4.44 -13.78 -0.90
C ASN A 267 5.47 -12.98 -0.10
N VAL A 268 5.09 -12.39 1.04
CA VAL A 268 6.04 -11.70 1.93
C VAL A 268 7.03 -12.69 2.54
N ILE A 269 6.54 -13.80 3.12
CA ILE A 269 7.39 -14.82 3.76
C ILE A 269 8.37 -15.45 2.77
N ALA A 270 7.98 -15.66 1.52
CA ALA A 270 8.86 -16.21 0.49
C ALA A 270 10.10 -15.33 0.25
N GLN A 271 10.00 -14.02 0.43
CA GLN A 271 11.11 -13.08 0.27
C GLN A 271 11.77 -12.71 1.61
N TYR A 272 10.99 -12.66 2.67
CA TYR A 272 11.37 -12.21 4.01
C TYR A 272 10.65 -13.06 5.07
N PRO A 273 11.24 -14.20 5.49
CA PRO A 273 10.55 -15.23 6.30
C PRO A 273 9.92 -14.72 7.61
N ASP A 274 10.56 -13.73 8.24
CA ASP A 274 10.14 -13.22 9.56
C ASP A 274 9.32 -11.90 9.48
N ARG A 275 8.86 -11.53 8.29
CA ARG A 275 8.26 -10.20 8.08
C ARG A 275 6.73 -10.21 7.92
N ALA A 276 6.08 -11.35 8.05
CA ALA A 276 4.63 -11.44 8.09
C ALA A 276 4.15 -12.57 9.00
N ILE A 277 3.07 -12.30 9.74
CA ILE A 277 2.38 -13.27 10.59
C ILE A 277 0.86 -13.18 10.38
N SER A 278 0.15 -14.24 10.75
CA SER A 278 -1.31 -14.24 10.77
C SER A 278 -1.87 -13.45 11.95
N VAL A 279 -3.13 -13.09 11.87
CA VAL A 279 -3.84 -12.47 13.00
C VAL A 279 -3.91 -13.42 14.19
N GLU A 280 -4.01 -14.73 13.97
CA GLU A 280 -4.03 -15.72 15.05
C GLU A 280 -2.70 -15.79 15.80
N GLU A 281 -1.57 -15.88 15.08
CA GLU A 281 -0.23 -15.83 15.68
C GLU A 281 -0.04 -14.52 16.46
N PHE A 282 -0.55 -13.40 15.95
CA PHE A 282 -0.48 -12.12 16.66
C PHE A 282 -1.34 -12.11 17.93
N LYS A 283 -2.55 -12.72 17.91
CA LYS A 283 -3.38 -12.90 19.12
C LYS A 283 -2.69 -13.73 20.19
N ASP A 284 -1.97 -14.76 19.78
CA ASP A 284 -1.19 -15.58 20.72
C ASP A 284 -0.09 -14.75 21.41
N LEU A 285 0.60 -13.89 20.64
CA LEU A 285 1.56 -12.95 21.21
C LEU A 285 0.92 -11.97 22.21
N LEU A 286 -0.27 -11.41 21.88
CA LEU A 286 -1.03 -10.55 22.81
C LEU A 286 -1.40 -11.28 24.09
N ASN A 287 -1.79 -12.55 24.01
CA ASN A 287 -2.20 -13.35 25.17
C ASN A 287 -1.01 -13.69 26.08
N HIS A 288 0.18 -13.91 25.52
CA HIS A 288 1.39 -14.21 26.29
C HIS A 288 1.96 -13.01 27.07
N ILE A 289 1.72 -11.80 26.63
CA ILE A 289 2.20 -10.60 27.33
C ILE A 289 1.27 -10.21 28.48
N ASN A 290 0.00 -10.58 28.40
CA ASN A 290 -1.01 -10.27 29.42
C ASN A 290 -1.09 -11.31 30.56
N ASN A 291 -0.30 -12.40 30.48
CA ASN A 291 -0.10 -13.41 31.52
C ASN A 291 1.27 -13.26 32.20
#